data_e68f42df52ea694c84154754e6213e8a
#
_entry.id   e68f42df52ea694c84154754e6213e8a
#
_cell.length_a   1.000
_cell.length_b   1.000
_cell.length_c   1.000
_cell.angle_alpha   90.00
_cell.angle_beta   90.00
_cell.angle_gamma   90.00
#
_symmetry.space_group_name_H-M   'P 1'
#
loop_
_entity.id
_entity.type
_entity.pdbx_description
1 polymer ?
#
loop_
_entity_poly.entity_id
_entity_poly.type
_entity_poly.pdbx_seq_one_letter_code
_entity_poly.pdbx_strand_id
1 'polypeptide(L)'
;DDLSWEKNAMVNVGVDLQMFKGLLGITVDYYNTNTSNMLLNVPVPHLTGYSTALMNIGKVNNRGWEIALTSQKNFTKDFGYSFNANYATNTNEVKALGPGNAPIISTGSVDHAYYITKVGEPIGCYYLLVQDGIFSNEEELKKYPHFSNTQPGDFRFVDVDGDGVMDLDKDRTIVGNYMPDFT
;
A
#
# COMPACT_ATOMS: atom_id res chain seq x y z
N ASP A 1 -12.46 17.87 23.30
CA ASP A 1 -11.33 17.31 22.52
C ASP A 1 -11.08 15.89 23.01
N ASP A 2 -11.64 14.90 22.30
CA ASP A 2 -11.48 13.47 22.62
C ASP A 2 -10.28 12.84 21.90
N LEU A 3 -9.19 13.60 21.74
CA LEU A 3 -7.97 13.05 21.16
C LEU A 3 -7.29 12.14 22.17
N SER A 4 -6.91 10.94 21.74
CA SER A 4 -6.23 9.93 22.55
C SER A 4 -4.92 9.50 21.90
N TRP A 5 -4.08 8.82 22.68
CA TRP A 5 -2.83 8.27 22.17
C TRP A 5 -3.08 7.09 21.25
N GLU A 6 -2.29 7.01 20.18
CA GLU A 6 -2.17 5.80 19.36
C GLU A 6 -1.70 4.63 20.21
N LYS A 7 -2.22 3.44 19.94
CA LYS A 7 -1.87 2.20 20.66
C LYS A 7 -1.35 1.17 19.69
N ASN A 8 -0.18 0.62 20.02
CA ASN A 8 0.42 -0.50 19.34
C ASN A 8 0.38 -1.76 20.21
N ALA A 9 -0.22 -2.83 19.68
CA ALA A 9 -0.15 -4.16 20.23
C ALA A 9 0.63 -5.06 19.28
N MET A 10 1.78 -5.56 19.72
CA MET A 10 2.69 -6.37 18.91
C MET A 10 2.90 -7.73 19.52
N VAL A 11 2.85 -8.76 18.68
CA VAL A 11 3.34 -10.11 18.96
C VAL A 11 4.52 -10.35 18.05
N ASN A 12 5.65 -10.74 18.63
CA ASN A 12 6.85 -11.15 17.91
C ASN A 12 7.31 -12.51 18.44
N VAL A 13 7.59 -13.44 17.53
CA VAL A 13 8.10 -14.78 17.84
C VAL A 13 9.29 -15.05 16.92
N GLY A 14 10.45 -15.26 17.53
CA GLY A 14 11.70 -15.49 16.81
C GLY A 14 12.41 -16.77 17.23
N VAL A 15 13.21 -17.28 16.33
CA VAL A 15 14.11 -18.43 16.56
C VAL A 15 15.48 -18.11 15.99
N ASP A 16 16.49 -18.22 16.86
CA ASP A 16 17.90 -18.12 16.50
C ASP A 16 18.55 -19.50 16.54
N LEU A 17 19.15 -19.88 15.44
CA LEU A 17 19.86 -21.15 15.29
C LEU A 17 21.33 -20.90 14.94
N GLN A 18 22.23 -21.55 15.64
CA GLN A 18 23.64 -21.62 15.27
C GLN A 18 24.03 -23.07 14.99
N MET A 19 24.52 -23.31 13.79
CA MET A 19 24.87 -24.63 13.30
C MET A 19 26.34 -24.73 12.92
N PHE A 20 26.86 -25.96 12.89
CA PHE A 20 28.25 -26.27 12.48
C PHE A 20 29.30 -25.50 13.27
N LYS A 21 29.16 -25.44 14.62
CA LYS A 21 30.05 -24.69 15.52
C LYS A 21 30.12 -23.19 15.24
N GLY A 22 28.99 -22.59 14.89
CA GLY A 22 28.89 -21.16 14.59
C GLY A 22 29.22 -20.77 13.15
N LEU A 23 29.43 -21.75 12.25
CA LEU A 23 29.69 -21.48 10.83
C LEU A 23 28.45 -20.92 10.12
N LEU A 24 27.24 -21.35 10.51
CA LEU A 24 25.98 -20.91 9.94
C LEU A 24 25.06 -20.43 11.06
N GLY A 25 24.67 -19.18 10.99
CA GLY A 25 23.62 -18.58 11.81
C GLY A 25 22.36 -18.37 10.97
N ILE A 26 21.21 -18.71 11.55
CA ILE A 26 19.89 -18.50 10.95
C ILE A 26 19.02 -17.86 12.02
N THR A 27 18.44 -16.70 11.71
CA THR A 27 17.42 -16.04 12.52
C THR A 27 16.13 -16.01 11.72
N VAL A 28 15.02 -16.40 12.32
CA VAL A 28 13.69 -16.32 11.73
C VAL A 28 12.75 -15.68 12.72
N ASP A 29 12.18 -14.54 12.35
CA ASP A 29 11.21 -13.79 13.14
C ASP A 29 9.88 -13.68 12.41
N TYR A 30 8.79 -13.85 13.15
CA TYR A 30 7.44 -13.49 12.75
C TYR A 30 6.91 -12.39 13.63
N TYR A 31 6.40 -11.33 13.04
CA TYR A 31 5.75 -10.27 13.77
C TYR A 31 4.31 -10.04 13.30
N ASN A 32 3.48 -9.58 14.23
CA ASN A 32 2.11 -9.14 13.96
C ASN A 32 1.80 -7.95 14.86
N THR A 33 1.66 -6.78 14.26
CA THR A 33 1.42 -5.49 14.95
C THR A 33 0.06 -4.96 14.58
N ASN A 34 -0.76 -4.67 15.58
CA ASN A 34 -2.03 -3.99 15.44
C ASN A 34 -1.90 -2.58 16.01
N THR A 35 -1.95 -1.60 15.14
CA THR A 35 -2.01 -0.18 15.49
C THR A 35 -3.47 0.26 15.54
N SER A 36 -3.88 0.91 16.60
CA SER A 36 -5.24 1.41 16.79
C SER A 36 -5.24 2.85 17.32
N ASN A 37 -6.39 3.53 17.20
CA ASN A 37 -6.53 4.95 17.53
C ASN A 37 -5.59 5.86 16.72
N MET A 38 -5.26 5.47 15.48
CA MET A 38 -4.47 6.33 14.60
C MET A 38 -5.22 7.61 14.31
N LEU A 39 -4.53 8.74 14.35
CA LEU A 39 -5.07 10.04 14.00
C LEU A 39 -5.19 10.15 12.48
N LEU A 40 -6.41 10.29 12.00
CA LEU A 40 -6.70 10.43 10.57
C LEU A 40 -7.54 11.68 10.32
N ASN A 41 -7.27 12.38 9.22
CA ASN A 41 -8.14 13.41 8.68
C ASN A 41 -9.29 12.72 7.91
N VAL A 42 -10.48 12.79 8.47
CA VAL A 42 -11.68 12.14 7.92
C VAL A 42 -12.58 13.17 7.28
N PRO A 43 -13.07 12.93 6.06
CA PRO A 43 -14.10 13.77 5.47
C PRO A 43 -15.32 13.86 6.38
N VAL A 44 -15.81 15.07 6.62
CA VAL A 44 -17.03 15.31 7.39
C VAL A 44 -18.05 16.04 6.52
N PRO A 45 -19.36 15.89 6.81
CA PRO A 45 -20.40 16.60 6.06
C PRO A 45 -20.16 18.11 6.09
N HIS A 46 -20.26 18.77 4.94
CA HIS A 46 -20.04 20.22 4.80
C HIS A 46 -20.95 21.09 5.68
N LEU A 47 -22.05 20.55 6.19
CA LEU A 47 -22.93 21.18 7.16
C LEU A 47 -22.21 21.54 8.49
N THR A 48 -21.07 20.89 8.80
CA THR A 48 -20.24 21.19 9.97
C THR A 48 -19.39 22.45 9.81
N GLY A 49 -19.27 22.99 8.60
CA GLY A 49 -18.38 24.09 8.24
C GLY A 49 -16.92 23.68 8.00
N TYR A 50 -16.61 22.40 8.12
CA TYR A 50 -15.29 21.83 7.86
C TYR A 50 -15.38 20.76 6.78
N SER A 51 -14.31 20.60 5.99
CA SER A 51 -14.18 19.53 5.00
C SER A 51 -13.65 18.22 5.60
N THR A 52 -12.82 18.33 6.66
CA THR A 52 -12.22 17.20 7.36
C THR A 52 -12.20 17.46 8.87
N ALA A 53 -12.21 16.38 9.64
CA ALA A 53 -11.96 16.41 11.08
C ALA A 53 -10.85 15.41 11.43
N LEU A 54 -9.97 15.77 12.37
CA LEU A 54 -8.95 14.89 12.90
C LEU A 54 -9.57 13.99 13.99
N MET A 55 -9.51 12.68 13.78
CA MET A 55 -10.14 11.70 14.68
C MET A 55 -9.23 10.51 14.96
N ASN A 56 -9.26 9.96 16.19
CA ASN A 56 -8.54 8.74 16.58
C ASN A 56 -9.32 7.46 16.23
N ILE A 57 -9.42 7.14 14.97
CA ILE A 57 -10.32 6.08 14.48
C ILE A 57 -9.66 5.03 13.60
N GLY A 58 -8.44 5.32 13.13
CA GLY A 58 -7.72 4.40 12.25
C GLY A 58 -7.27 3.14 12.98
N LYS A 59 -7.38 2.00 12.28
CA LYS A 59 -6.77 0.73 12.70
C LYS A 59 -6.07 0.09 11.53
N VAL A 60 -4.83 -0.34 11.75
CA VAL A 60 -3.98 -0.97 10.73
C VAL A 60 -3.30 -2.18 11.34
N ASN A 61 -3.21 -3.23 10.57
CA ASN A 61 -2.44 -4.42 10.88
C ASN A 61 -1.22 -4.50 9.98
N ASN A 62 -0.05 -4.75 10.57
CA ASN A 62 1.18 -5.07 9.87
C ASN A 62 1.67 -6.43 10.36
N ARG A 63 1.96 -7.36 9.45
CA ARG A 63 2.48 -8.68 9.75
C ARG A 63 3.50 -9.10 8.72
N GLY A 64 4.50 -9.84 9.14
CA GLY A 64 5.54 -10.27 8.22
C GLY A 64 6.50 -11.27 8.82
N TRP A 65 7.42 -11.69 7.96
CA TRP A 65 8.53 -12.57 8.30
C TRP A 65 9.84 -11.84 8.02
N GLU A 66 10.80 -12.06 8.90
CA GLU A 66 12.17 -11.61 8.72
C GLU A 66 13.08 -12.83 8.86
N ILE A 67 13.95 -13.04 7.88
CA ILE A 67 14.90 -14.15 7.85
C ILE A 67 16.29 -13.59 7.63
N ALA A 68 17.21 -13.89 8.53
CA ALA A 68 18.61 -13.53 8.37
C ALA A 68 19.48 -14.79 8.33
N LEU A 69 20.39 -14.81 7.37
CA LEU A 69 21.40 -15.86 7.23
C LEU A 69 22.78 -15.24 7.38
N THR A 70 23.60 -15.82 8.22
CA THR A 70 24.99 -15.38 8.42
C THR A 70 25.93 -16.57 8.31
N SER A 71 27.03 -16.40 7.62
CA SER A 71 28.08 -17.41 7.57
C SER A 71 29.45 -16.76 7.46
N GLN A 72 30.38 -17.20 8.30
CA GLN A 72 31.73 -16.69 8.29
C GLN A 72 32.72 -17.80 8.55
N LYS A 73 33.80 -17.88 7.77
CA LYS A 73 34.88 -18.81 7.97
C LYS A 73 36.22 -18.28 7.50
N ASN A 74 37.24 -18.42 8.32
CA ASN A 74 38.62 -18.22 7.92
C ASN A 74 39.25 -19.57 7.65
N PHE A 75 39.74 -19.80 6.44
CA PHE A 75 40.45 -21.04 6.05
C PHE A 75 41.90 -20.97 6.35
N THR A 76 42.50 -19.78 6.16
CA THR A 76 43.92 -19.49 6.45
C THR A 76 44.02 -18.11 7.10
N LYS A 77 45.25 -17.66 7.41
CA LYS A 77 45.50 -16.31 7.92
C LYS A 77 45.13 -15.22 6.88
N ASP A 78 45.21 -15.56 5.59
CA ASP A 78 45.09 -14.61 4.50
C ASP A 78 43.84 -14.85 3.66
N PHE A 79 43.04 -15.90 3.96
CA PHE A 79 41.86 -16.25 3.22
C PHE A 79 40.69 -16.66 4.11
N GLY A 80 39.60 -15.97 3.96
CA GLY A 80 38.30 -16.23 4.60
C GLY A 80 37.16 -15.68 3.82
N TYR A 81 35.93 -15.98 4.23
CA TYR A 81 34.72 -15.39 3.71
C TYR A 81 33.79 -14.95 4.84
N SER A 82 32.98 -13.95 4.52
CA SER A 82 31.81 -13.55 5.31
C SER A 82 30.63 -13.38 4.35
N PHE A 83 29.52 -14.00 4.69
CA PHE A 83 28.26 -13.93 3.93
C PHE A 83 27.14 -13.54 4.87
N ASN A 84 26.34 -12.55 4.46
CA ASN A 84 25.13 -12.13 5.15
C ASN A 84 24.03 -11.97 4.10
N ALA A 85 22.85 -12.52 4.38
CA ALA A 85 21.66 -12.34 3.57
C ALA A 85 20.47 -12.09 4.48
N ASN A 86 19.63 -11.14 4.10
CA ASN A 86 18.38 -10.84 4.79
C ASN A 86 17.25 -10.95 3.79
N TYR A 87 16.13 -11.45 4.26
CA TYR A 87 14.87 -11.49 3.52
C TYR A 87 13.75 -11.07 4.46
N ALA A 88 12.95 -10.10 4.04
CA ALA A 88 11.81 -9.64 4.82
C ALA A 88 10.55 -9.56 3.95
N THR A 89 9.41 -9.88 4.55
CA THR A 89 8.09 -9.66 3.96
C THR A 89 7.26 -8.79 4.88
N ASN A 90 6.39 -7.98 4.30
CA ASN A 90 5.43 -7.20 5.07
C ASN A 90 4.07 -7.19 4.36
N THR A 91 3.02 -7.50 5.11
CA THR A 91 1.65 -7.33 4.70
C THR A 91 1.02 -6.24 5.55
N ASN A 92 0.62 -5.15 4.92
CA ASN A 92 -0.10 -4.05 5.55
C ASN A 92 -1.59 -4.14 5.20
N GLU A 93 -2.48 -3.96 6.17
CA GLU A 93 -3.92 -4.01 5.94
C GLU A 93 -4.65 -3.01 6.83
N VAL A 94 -5.43 -2.15 6.23
CA VAL A 94 -6.33 -1.23 6.93
C VAL A 94 -7.52 -1.99 7.48
N LYS A 95 -7.72 -1.96 8.79
CA LYS A 95 -8.81 -2.66 9.48
C LYS A 95 -10.02 -1.78 9.79
N ALA A 96 -9.81 -0.47 9.95
CA ALA A 96 -10.89 0.51 10.17
C ALA A 96 -10.43 1.92 9.81
N LEU A 97 -11.37 2.75 9.34
CA LEU A 97 -11.17 4.17 9.00
C LEU A 97 -12.17 5.09 9.68
N GLY A 98 -12.91 4.59 10.67
CA GLY A 98 -13.90 5.36 11.44
C GLY A 98 -15.36 5.06 11.12
N PRO A 99 -16.27 5.93 11.47
CA PRO A 99 -17.69 5.72 11.24
C PRO A 99 -17.99 5.48 9.75
N GLY A 100 -18.58 4.32 9.44
CA GLY A 100 -18.93 3.95 8.08
C GLY A 100 -17.77 3.47 7.20
N ASN A 101 -16.52 3.51 7.69
CA ASN A 101 -15.32 3.08 6.94
C ASN A 101 -15.20 3.69 5.52
N ALA A 102 -15.61 4.95 5.36
CA ALA A 102 -15.49 5.65 4.08
C ALA A 102 -14.02 5.70 3.65
N PRO A 103 -13.70 5.37 2.38
CA PRO A 103 -12.34 5.47 1.88
C PRO A 103 -11.81 6.90 1.97
N ILE A 104 -10.51 7.03 2.27
CA ILE A 104 -9.82 8.31 2.27
C ILE A 104 -9.04 8.42 0.97
N ILE A 105 -9.39 9.40 0.14
CA ILE A 105 -8.70 9.71 -1.11
C ILE A 105 -7.82 10.93 -0.87
N SER A 106 -6.56 10.86 -1.26
CA SER A 106 -5.60 11.96 -1.20
C SER A 106 -4.93 12.15 -2.56
N THR A 107 -4.62 13.40 -2.87
CA THR A 107 -3.82 13.75 -4.05
C THR A 107 -2.36 13.88 -3.67
N GLY A 108 -1.47 13.28 -4.44
CA GLY A 108 -0.04 13.49 -4.31
C GLY A 108 0.36 14.91 -4.75
N SER A 109 1.50 15.38 -4.29
CA SER A 109 2.05 16.70 -4.64
C SER A 109 2.61 16.76 -6.07
N VAL A 110 2.77 15.63 -6.73
CA VAL A 110 3.35 15.51 -8.08
C VAL A 110 2.34 14.85 -9.00
N ASP A 111 2.08 15.47 -10.15
CA ASP A 111 1.38 14.93 -11.32
C ASP A 111 -0.02 14.31 -11.09
N HIS A 112 -0.81 14.91 -10.21
CA HIS A 112 -2.19 14.45 -9.99
C HIS A 112 -2.33 12.96 -9.64
N ALA A 113 -1.29 12.34 -9.08
CA ALA A 113 -1.38 10.99 -8.57
C ALA A 113 -2.38 10.93 -7.42
N TYR A 114 -3.34 10.02 -7.52
CA TYR A 114 -4.31 9.77 -6.48
C TYR A 114 -3.94 8.52 -5.69
N TYR A 115 -4.13 8.62 -4.39
CA TYR A 115 -3.94 7.51 -3.46
C TYR A 115 -5.24 7.26 -2.72
N ILE A 116 -5.54 6.00 -2.48
CA ILE A 116 -6.70 5.59 -1.70
C ILE A 116 -6.27 4.77 -0.49
N THR A 117 -6.85 5.07 0.66
CA THR A 117 -6.78 4.24 1.84
C THR A 117 -8.17 3.69 2.11
N LYS A 118 -8.34 2.37 2.01
CA LYS A 118 -9.60 1.65 2.09
C LYS A 118 -9.46 0.45 3.00
N VAL A 119 -10.51 0.11 3.73
CA VAL A 119 -10.54 -1.10 4.57
C VAL A 119 -10.36 -2.35 3.72
N GLY A 120 -9.50 -3.24 4.17
CA GLY A 120 -9.12 -4.47 3.48
C GLY A 120 -7.90 -4.35 2.57
N GLU A 121 -7.47 -3.14 2.28
CA GLU A 121 -6.33 -2.85 1.41
C GLU A 121 -5.14 -2.26 2.20
N PRO A 122 -3.93 -2.25 1.64
CA PRO A 122 -2.82 -1.50 2.20
C PRO A 122 -3.11 0.02 2.27
N ILE A 123 -2.45 0.71 3.20
CA ILE A 123 -2.50 2.17 3.27
C ILE A 123 -1.93 2.78 1.98
N GLY A 124 -2.64 3.77 1.43
CA GLY A 124 -2.12 4.61 0.36
C GLY A 124 -1.89 3.88 -0.96
N CYS A 125 -2.78 2.97 -1.33
CA CYS A 125 -2.73 2.33 -2.65
C CYS A 125 -2.84 3.35 -3.77
N TYR A 126 -2.16 3.11 -4.90
CA TYR A 126 -2.31 3.90 -6.11
C TYR A 126 -3.71 3.74 -6.66
N TYR A 127 -4.41 4.85 -6.84
CA TYR A 127 -5.81 4.91 -7.30
C TYR A 127 -5.87 5.67 -8.62
N LEU A 128 -5.77 4.94 -9.72
CA LEU A 128 -5.51 5.50 -11.05
C LEU A 128 -6.47 4.94 -12.10
N LEU A 129 -6.55 5.63 -13.23
CA LEU A 129 -7.16 5.09 -14.45
C LEU A 129 -6.24 4.01 -15.03
N VAL A 130 -6.85 2.93 -15.51
CA VAL A 130 -6.13 1.84 -16.19
C VAL A 130 -6.21 2.07 -17.69
N GLN A 131 -5.05 2.21 -18.33
CA GLN A 131 -4.96 2.29 -19.78
C GLN A 131 -5.11 0.89 -20.38
N ASP A 132 -5.95 0.75 -21.41
CA ASP A 132 -6.15 -0.48 -22.18
C ASP A 132 -5.79 -0.35 -23.68
N GLY A 133 -5.33 0.83 -24.10
CA GLY A 133 -4.90 1.07 -25.46
C GLY A 133 -4.77 2.54 -25.84
N ILE A 134 -4.80 2.80 -27.14
CA ILE A 134 -4.75 4.12 -27.76
C ILE A 134 -5.87 4.17 -28.81
N PHE A 135 -6.59 5.29 -28.91
CA PHE A 135 -7.55 5.50 -29.96
C PHE A 135 -6.85 5.65 -31.32
N SER A 136 -7.06 4.70 -32.22
CA SER A 136 -6.38 4.69 -33.53
C SER A 136 -7.08 5.57 -34.56
N ASN A 137 -8.38 5.81 -34.39
CA ASN A 137 -9.21 6.57 -35.36
C ASN A 137 -10.53 7.04 -34.73
N GLU A 138 -11.29 7.86 -35.49
CA GLU A 138 -12.59 8.40 -35.08
C GLU A 138 -13.71 7.33 -34.91
N GLU A 139 -13.56 6.16 -35.49
CA GLU A 139 -14.55 5.08 -35.36
C GLU A 139 -14.44 4.44 -33.98
N GLU A 140 -13.22 4.33 -33.42
CA GLU A 140 -13.01 3.85 -32.06
C GLU A 140 -13.54 4.82 -31.01
N LEU A 141 -13.42 6.15 -31.22
CA LEU A 141 -14.02 7.15 -30.36
C LEU A 141 -15.54 7.01 -30.26
N LYS A 142 -16.21 6.63 -31.38
CA LYS A 142 -17.66 6.39 -31.35
C LYS A 142 -18.05 5.10 -30.63
N LYS A 143 -17.12 4.18 -30.48
CA LYS A 143 -17.37 2.83 -29.96
C LYS A 143 -17.07 2.68 -28.47
N TYR A 144 -16.05 3.37 -27.98
CA TYR A 144 -15.55 3.23 -26.61
C TYR A 144 -15.79 4.50 -25.79
N PRO A 145 -16.07 4.39 -24.49
CA PRO A 145 -16.13 5.52 -23.58
C PRO A 145 -14.83 6.34 -23.61
N HIS A 146 -14.96 7.65 -23.59
CA HIS A 146 -13.83 8.57 -23.63
C HIS A 146 -14.17 9.93 -23.03
N PHE A 147 -13.16 10.72 -22.66
CA PHE A 147 -13.36 12.10 -22.22
C PHE A 147 -13.71 13.00 -23.41
N SER A 148 -14.44 14.07 -23.16
CA SER A 148 -15.00 14.95 -24.22
C SER A 148 -13.96 15.59 -25.14
N ASN A 149 -12.71 15.69 -24.72
CA ASN A 149 -11.59 16.27 -25.47
C ASN A 149 -10.63 15.23 -26.08
N THR A 150 -10.97 13.94 -25.99
CA THR A 150 -10.15 12.85 -26.52
C THR A 150 -10.11 12.86 -28.05
N GLN A 151 -8.92 12.61 -28.61
CA GLN A 151 -8.65 12.59 -30.05
C GLN A 151 -7.95 11.28 -30.44
N PRO A 152 -7.96 10.89 -31.74
CA PRO A 152 -7.11 9.81 -32.22
C PRO A 152 -5.64 10.04 -31.86
N GLY A 153 -5.00 9.04 -31.27
CA GLY A 153 -3.65 9.11 -30.69
C GLY A 153 -3.62 9.23 -29.17
N ASP A 154 -4.72 9.59 -28.53
CA ASP A 154 -4.81 9.67 -27.08
C ASP A 154 -5.00 8.28 -26.43
N PHE A 155 -4.70 8.19 -25.15
CA PHE A 155 -4.89 6.98 -24.37
C PHE A 155 -6.37 6.62 -24.23
N ARG A 156 -6.66 5.34 -24.37
CA ARG A 156 -7.93 4.73 -24.04
C ARG A 156 -7.84 4.13 -22.64
N PHE A 157 -8.83 4.45 -21.81
CA PHE A 157 -8.92 3.96 -20.44
C PHE A 157 -10.08 2.99 -20.29
N VAL A 158 -9.98 2.13 -19.28
CA VAL A 158 -11.02 1.17 -18.92
C VAL A 158 -12.16 1.91 -18.21
N ASP A 159 -13.38 1.71 -18.68
CA ASP A 159 -14.62 2.05 -17.99
C ASP A 159 -14.82 1.00 -16.88
N VAL A 160 -14.51 1.37 -15.64
CA VAL A 160 -14.44 0.42 -14.52
C VAL A 160 -15.83 0.07 -13.98
N ASP A 161 -16.76 1.04 -13.96
CA ASP A 161 -18.12 0.81 -13.47
C ASP A 161 -19.09 0.37 -14.60
N GLY A 162 -18.66 0.46 -15.86
CA GLY A 162 -19.40 -0.02 -17.03
C GLY A 162 -20.62 0.85 -17.39
N ASP A 163 -20.63 2.13 -16.99
CA ASP A 163 -21.76 3.02 -17.24
C ASP A 163 -21.72 3.65 -18.66
N GLY A 164 -20.64 3.44 -19.41
CA GLY A 164 -20.44 3.92 -20.78
C GLY A 164 -19.94 5.37 -20.86
N VAL A 165 -19.56 5.97 -19.74
CA VAL A 165 -19.05 7.35 -19.64
C VAL A 165 -17.72 7.34 -18.93
N MET A 166 -16.69 7.98 -19.48
CA MET A 166 -15.40 8.14 -18.77
C MET A 166 -15.48 9.24 -17.73
N ASP A 167 -15.21 8.87 -16.48
CA ASP A 167 -15.30 9.73 -15.30
C ASP A 167 -14.06 9.54 -14.41
N LEU A 168 -13.46 10.65 -13.97
CA LEU A 168 -12.26 10.62 -13.13
C LEU A 168 -12.52 10.10 -11.71
N ASP A 169 -13.75 10.14 -11.24
CA ASP A 169 -14.08 9.74 -9.86
C ASP A 169 -14.53 8.27 -9.77
N LYS A 170 -15.12 7.73 -10.86
CA LYS A 170 -15.68 6.38 -10.88
C LYS A 170 -14.78 5.33 -11.56
N ASP A 171 -14.00 5.76 -12.57
CA ASP A 171 -13.19 4.84 -13.39
C ASP A 171 -11.78 4.63 -12.87
N ARG A 172 -11.44 5.22 -11.73
CA ARG A 172 -10.20 4.87 -11.05
C ARG A 172 -10.34 3.56 -10.30
N THR A 173 -9.26 2.80 -10.29
CA THR A 173 -9.16 1.55 -9.50
C THR A 173 -7.81 1.46 -8.82
N ILE A 174 -7.70 0.55 -7.85
CA ILE A 174 -6.44 0.25 -7.19
C ILE A 174 -5.57 -0.54 -8.17
N VAL A 175 -4.43 0.04 -8.54
CA VAL A 175 -3.48 -0.58 -9.48
C VAL A 175 -2.22 -1.13 -8.79
N GLY A 176 -2.08 -0.90 -7.50
CA GLY A 176 -0.96 -1.37 -6.70
C GLY A 176 -0.75 -0.50 -5.46
N ASN A 177 0.35 -0.73 -4.78
CA ASN A 177 0.79 0.04 -3.62
C ASN A 177 2.29 0.30 -3.68
N TYR A 178 2.80 1.17 -2.81
CA TYR A 178 4.22 1.54 -2.75
C TYR A 178 5.05 0.62 -1.83
N MET A 179 4.41 -0.29 -1.10
CA MET A 179 5.11 -1.20 -0.21
C MET A 179 5.64 -2.39 -1.00
N PRO A 180 6.93 -2.73 -0.90
CA PRO A 180 7.44 -3.93 -1.54
C PRO A 180 6.86 -5.17 -0.84
N ASP A 181 6.56 -6.20 -1.62
CA ASP A 181 6.09 -7.49 -1.09
C ASP A 181 7.21 -8.21 -0.33
N PHE A 182 8.47 -7.93 -0.71
CA PHE A 182 9.68 -8.46 -0.05
C PHE A 182 10.87 -7.52 -0.25
N THR A 183 11.82 -7.61 0.63
CA THR A 183 13.11 -6.90 0.58
C THR A 183 14.26 -7.85 0.95
#